data_e189dea0f6a5b703cd42ea9524278ead
#
_entry.id   e189dea0f6a5b703cd42ea9524278ead
#
_cell.length_a   1.000
_cell.length_b   1.000
_cell.length_c   1.000
_cell.angle_alpha   90.00
_cell.angle_beta   90.00
_cell.angle_gamma   90.00
#
_symmetry.space_group_name_H-M   'P 1'
#
loop_
_entity.id
_entity.type
_entity.pdbx_description
1 polymer ?
#
loop_
_entity_poly.entity_id
_entity_poly.type
_entity_poly.pdbx_seq_one_letter_code
_entity_poly.pdbx_strand_id
1 'polypeptide(L)'
;MADNNEIKAINKTGFAQRLREYKRKPLSLVLFILVVLAAALSVLALIFLIVYILVMGVPHITLELFAWEYNSDNVSCMPAIINTVVVTLLTLVIAVPFGVGAAIYLAEYAKRGNKFVKLIRTMAETLSGIPSIVYGLFGMLFFVTTLQWRLSLLAGSFTLAIMVLPTIMRTTEEALLSVSDSYREGSYGLGAGKLRTIIRIILPSAMPGILAGIILAVGRIVGETAALLYTSGSASGLAKGLMSSGRTLAIHMYVLANEGLHTDQAWATAVVLLVLVLLINTLSAFIAKKLTSKNK
;
A
#
# COMPACT_ATOMS: atom_id res chain seq x y z
N MET A 1 -18.73 4.33 -52.26
CA MET A 1 -19.51 4.89 -51.15
C MET A 1 -19.83 3.74 -50.21
N ALA A 2 -19.03 3.56 -49.16
CA ALA A 2 -19.25 2.53 -48.15
C ALA A 2 -19.95 3.21 -46.97
N ASP A 3 -21.17 2.76 -46.73
CA ASP A 3 -22.07 3.24 -45.67
C ASP A 3 -21.53 2.76 -44.32
N ASN A 4 -20.98 3.69 -43.54
CA ASN A 4 -20.55 3.46 -42.18
C ASN A 4 -21.77 3.32 -41.26
N ASN A 5 -22.39 2.16 -41.23
CA ASN A 5 -23.38 1.80 -40.23
C ASN A 5 -22.67 1.60 -38.88
N GLU A 6 -22.40 2.68 -38.17
CA GLU A 6 -22.05 2.62 -36.75
C GLU A 6 -23.16 1.88 -36.00
N ILE A 7 -22.86 0.70 -35.49
CA ILE A 7 -23.72 -0.07 -34.59
C ILE A 7 -23.89 0.77 -33.33
N LYS A 8 -24.93 1.60 -33.28
CA LYS A 8 -25.32 2.35 -32.06
C LYS A 8 -25.78 1.33 -31.01
N ALA A 9 -25.03 1.19 -29.96
CA ALA A 9 -25.43 0.37 -28.82
C ALA A 9 -26.81 0.88 -28.29
N ILE A 10 -27.81 0.02 -28.45
CA ILE A 10 -29.25 0.31 -28.11
C ILE A 10 -29.43 0.62 -26.62
N ASN A 11 -28.43 0.35 -25.76
CA ASN A 11 -28.52 0.46 -24.30
C ASN A 11 -27.65 1.57 -23.66
N LYS A 12 -27.31 2.64 -24.40
CA LYS A 12 -26.74 3.85 -23.79
C LYS A 12 -27.85 4.68 -23.13
N THR A 13 -28.33 4.23 -21.97
CA THR A 13 -29.16 5.08 -21.10
C THR A 13 -28.31 6.23 -20.59
N GLY A 14 -28.53 7.43 -21.16
CA GLY A 14 -27.87 8.65 -20.68
C GLY A 14 -28.24 8.93 -19.22
N PHE A 15 -27.38 9.66 -18.50
CA PHE A 15 -27.60 10.02 -17.08
C PHE A 15 -29.01 10.62 -16.85
N ALA A 16 -29.51 11.43 -17.78
CA ALA A 16 -30.85 12.02 -17.72
C ALA A 16 -31.99 10.97 -17.81
N GLN A 17 -31.80 9.90 -18.58
CA GLN A 17 -32.79 8.81 -18.67
C GLN A 17 -32.83 7.98 -17.39
N ARG A 18 -31.67 7.67 -16.80
CA ARG A 18 -31.57 7.01 -15.49
C ARG A 18 -32.23 7.81 -14.38
N LEU A 19 -32.05 9.15 -14.36
CA LEU A 19 -32.72 10.03 -13.41
C LEU A 19 -34.27 10.03 -13.58
N ARG A 20 -34.80 9.91 -14.82
CA ARG A 20 -36.23 9.77 -15.04
C ARG A 20 -36.80 8.43 -14.57
N GLU A 21 -36.04 7.34 -14.69
CA GLU A 21 -36.43 6.03 -14.19
C GLU A 21 -36.47 6.00 -12.65
N TYR A 22 -35.52 6.66 -11.98
CA TYR A 22 -35.52 6.79 -10.51
C TYR A 22 -36.74 7.61 -10.00
N LYS A 23 -37.19 8.65 -10.74
CA LYS A 23 -38.38 9.42 -10.35
C LYS A 23 -39.69 8.60 -10.34
N ARG A 24 -39.75 7.48 -11.08
CA ARG A 24 -40.91 6.57 -11.10
C ARG A 24 -40.95 5.60 -9.91
N LYS A 25 -39.83 5.44 -9.17
CA LYS A 25 -39.73 4.55 -8.02
C LYS A 25 -39.18 5.34 -6.81
N PRO A 26 -40.02 5.86 -5.92
CA PRO A 26 -39.61 6.81 -4.89
C PRO A 26 -38.55 6.22 -3.94
N LEU A 27 -38.64 4.93 -3.60
CA LEU A 27 -37.62 4.26 -2.78
C LEU A 27 -36.25 4.20 -3.46
N SER A 28 -36.20 3.93 -4.76
CA SER A 28 -34.98 3.90 -5.55
C SER A 28 -34.35 5.31 -5.67
N LEU A 29 -35.16 6.35 -5.74
CA LEU A 29 -34.68 7.74 -5.74
C LEU A 29 -34.06 8.12 -4.39
N VAL A 30 -34.71 7.77 -3.28
CA VAL A 30 -34.17 8.02 -1.93
C VAL A 30 -32.84 7.31 -1.74
N LEU A 31 -32.75 6.02 -2.10
CA LEU A 31 -31.48 5.26 -2.00
C LEU A 31 -30.39 5.88 -2.89
N PHE A 32 -30.71 6.30 -4.11
CA PHE A 32 -29.75 6.96 -4.99
C PHE A 32 -29.22 8.26 -4.37
N ILE A 33 -30.10 9.11 -3.83
CA ILE A 33 -29.73 10.36 -3.17
C ILE A 33 -28.84 10.07 -1.96
N LEU A 34 -29.18 9.08 -1.12
CA LEU A 34 -28.36 8.68 0.03
C LEU A 34 -26.96 8.23 -0.39
N VAL A 35 -26.84 7.41 -1.42
CA VAL A 35 -25.54 6.95 -1.94
C VAL A 35 -24.71 8.13 -2.47
N VAL A 36 -25.31 9.03 -3.22
CA VAL A 36 -24.62 10.23 -3.77
C VAL A 36 -24.19 11.15 -2.62
N LEU A 37 -25.06 11.38 -1.63
CA LEU A 37 -24.71 12.19 -0.45
C LEU A 37 -23.57 11.55 0.36
N ALA A 38 -23.62 10.24 0.60
CA ALA A 38 -22.56 9.54 1.29
C ALA A 38 -21.22 9.64 0.54
N ALA A 39 -21.23 9.45 -0.78
CA ALA A 39 -20.05 9.61 -1.61
C ALA A 39 -19.52 11.06 -1.58
N ALA A 40 -20.40 12.05 -1.71
CA ALA A 40 -20.03 13.46 -1.64
C ALA A 40 -19.43 13.83 -0.28
N LEU A 41 -20.04 13.39 0.82
CA LEU A 41 -19.53 13.61 2.19
C LEU A 41 -18.15 12.98 2.38
N SER A 42 -17.94 11.75 1.88
CA SER A 42 -16.63 11.10 1.97
C SER A 42 -15.55 11.87 1.22
N VAL A 43 -15.84 12.32 0.00
CA VAL A 43 -14.90 13.12 -0.82
C VAL A 43 -14.62 14.47 -0.15
N LEU A 44 -15.67 15.17 0.34
CA LEU A 44 -15.52 16.44 1.05
C LEU A 44 -14.68 16.29 2.32
N ALA A 45 -14.91 15.23 3.10
CA ALA A 45 -14.12 14.97 4.32
C ALA A 45 -12.63 14.76 3.99
N LEU A 46 -12.30 14.01 2.93
CA LEU A 46 -10.93 13.81 2.47
C LEU A 46 -10.29 15.12 2.00
N ILE A 47 -10.99 15.90 1.18
CA ILE A 47 -10.50 17.20 0.71
C ILE A 47 -10.29 18.15 1.91
N PHE A 48 -11.26 18.22 2.82
CA PHE A 48 -11.16 19.04 4.02
C PHE A 48 -9.92 18.67 4.85
N LEU A 49 -9.67 17.39 5.09
CA LEU A 49 -8.52 16.91 5.84
C LEU A 49 -7.21 17.31 5.17
N ILE A 50 -7.08 17.11 3.85
CA ILE A 50 -5.87 17.48 3.10
C ILE A 50 -5.65 19.00 3.16
N VAL A 51 -6.70 19.78 2.89
CA VAL A 51 -6.62 21.26 2.93
C VAL A 51 -6.26 21.74 4.33
N TYR A 52 -6.85 21.15 5.37
CA TYR A 52 -6.57 21.49 6.76
C TYR A 52 -5.10 21.24 7.11
N ILE A 53 -4.55 20.06 6.75
CA ILE A 53 -3.12 19.74 6.95
C ILE A 53 -2.24 20.77 6.22
N LEU A 54 -2.57 21.12 4.97
CA LEU A 54 -1.78 22.08 4.19
C LEU A 54 -1.85 23.49 4.81
N VAL A 55 -3.02 23.97 5.21
CA VAL A 55 -3.20 25.30 5.79
C VAL A 55 -2.45 25.42 7.12
N MET A 56 -2.50 24.38 7.96
CA MET A 56 -1.83 24.39 9.27
C MET A 56 -0.33 24.09 9.18
N GLY A 57 0.11 23.30 8.19
CA GLY A 57 1.50 22.84 8.16
C GLY A 57 2.43 23.64 7.25
N VAL A 58 1.95 24.12 6.09
CA VAL A 58 2.81 24.84 5.12
C VAL A 58 3.49 26.09 5.72
N PRO A 59 2.81 26.92 6.54
CA PRO A 59 3.45 28.10 7.13
C PRO A 59 4.63 27.79 8.06
N HIS A 60 4.70 26.56 8.60
CA HIS A 60 5.71 26.14 9.57
C HIS A 60 6.83 25.28 8.95
N ILE A 61 6.87 25.18 7.62
CA ILE A 61 7.97 24.52 6.91
C ILE A 61 9.17 25.48 6.86
N THR A 62 10.18 25.18 7.65
CA THR A 62 11.45 25.92 7.69
C THR A 62 12.59 25.08 7.12
N LEU A 63 13.69 25.70 6.74
CA LEU A 63 14.90 24.97 6.29
C LEU A 63 15.52 24.16 7.44
N GLU A 64 15.37 24.60 8.67
CA GLU A 64 15.84 23.92 9.87
C GLU A 64 15.17 22.55 10.06
N LEU A 65 13.92 22.41 9.63
CA LEU A 65 13.18 21.13 9.64
C LEU A 65 13.90 20.03 8.80
N PHE A 66 14.74 20.43 7.84
CA PHE A 66 15.51 19.52 6.97
C PHE A 66 16.99 19.44 7.35
N ALA A 67 17.38 19.90 8.53
CA ALA A 67 18.75 19.77 9.02
C ALA A 67 19.15 18.29 9.16
N TRP A 68 20.41 17.94 8.87
CA TRP A 68 20.90 16.56 8.93
C TRP A 68 20.93 16.01 10.37
N GLU A 69 21.24 16.87 11.34
CA GLU A 69 21.30 16.49 12.74
C GLU A 69 20.04 16.98 13.46
N TYR A 70 19.41 16.05 14.18
CA TYR A 70 18.28 16.35 15.03
C TYR A 70 18.77 16.94 16.35
N ASN A 71 18.19 18.05 16.75
CA ASN A 71 18.25 18.58 18.12
C ASN A 71 16.85 19.02 18.57
N SER A 72 16.71 19.35 19.86
CA SER A 72 15.42 19.75 20.45
C SER A 72 14.91 21.10 19.92
N ASP A 73 15.77 21.93 19.35
CA ASP A 73 15.39 23.25 18.85
C ASP A 73 14.93 23.18 17.38
N ASN A 74 15.63 22.43 16.54
CA ASN A 74 15.31 22.33 15.10
C ASN A 74 14.25 21.27 14.78
N VAL A 75 14.07 20.29 15.66
CA VAL A 75 13.10 19.18 15.51
C VAL A 75 13.11 18.56 14.10
N SER A 76 14.31 18.38 13.55
CA SER A 76 14.51 17.99 12.16
C SER A 76 13.81 16.67 11.80
N CYS A 77 13.13 16.66 10.67
CA CYS A 77 12.50 15.47 10.09
C CYS A 77 13.42 14.67 9.15
N MET A 78 14.61 15.18 8.78
CA MET A 78 15.50 14.54 7.80
C MET A 78 15.93 13.12 8.21
N PRO A 79 16.38 12.86 9.45
CA PRO A 79 16.69 11.50 9.88
C PRO A 79 15.49 10.56 9.77
N ALA A 80 14.30 11.05 10.08
CA ALA A 80 13.06 10.28 10.02
C ALA A 80 12.64 9.95 8.57
N ILE A 81 12.88 10.85 7.62
CA ILE A 81 12.67 10.60 6.18
C ILE A 81 13.58 9.46 5.72
N ILE A 82 14.87 9.52 6.04
CA ILE A 82 15.85 8.49 5.65
C ILE A 82 15.47 7.14 6.26
N ASN A 83 15.17 7.10 7.57
CA ASN A 83 14.72 5.88 8.23
C ASN A 83 13.45 5.31 7.59
N THR A 84 12.50 6.16 7.16
CA THR A 84 11.28 5.74 6.46
C THR A 84 11.61 5.03 5.14
N VAL A 85 12.51 5.62 4.35
CA VAL A 85 12.93 5.02 3.08
C VAL A 85 13.63 3.68 3.32
N VAL A 86 14.54 3.61 4.29
CA VAL A 86 15.27 2.38 4.64
C VAL A 86 14.30 1.28 5.08
N VAL A 87 13.39 1.57 6.02
CA VAL A 87 12.39 0.60 6.51
C VAL A 87 11.50 0.14 5.35
N THR A 88 11.05 1.07 4.50
CA THR A 88 10.20 0.73 3.34
C THR A 88 10.91 -0.22 2.38
N LEU A 89 12.13 0.08 2.00
CA LEU A 89 12.91 -0.77 1.10
C LEU A 89 13.20 -2.14 1.70
N LEU A 90 13.61 -2.21 2.97
CA LEU A 90 13.85 -3.48 3.66
C LEU A 90 12.58 -4.33 3.75
N THR A 91 11.47 -3.71 4.11
CA THR A 91 10.17 -4.40 4.18
C THR A 91 9.80 -4.99 2.82
N LEU A 92 9.96 -4.25 1.74
CA LEU A 92 9.65 -4.72 0.39
C LEU A 92 10.60 -5.83 -0.07
N VAL A 93 11.90 -5.71 0.20
CA VAL A 93 12.89 -6.75 -0.13
C VAL A 93 12.52 -8.09 0.55
N ILE A 94 11.94 -8.05 1.73
CA ILE A 94 11.46 -9.24 2.44
C ILE A 94 10.09 -9.66 1.91
N ALA A 95 9.09 -8.77 1.93
CA ALA A 95 7.70 -9.12 1.70
C ALA A 95 7.38 -9.50 0.24
N VAL A 96 8.01 -8.82 -0.74
CA VAL A 96 7.69 -9.05 -2.17
C VAL A 96 8.07 -10.45 -2.65
N PRO A 97 9.30 -10.97 -2.42
CA PRO A 97 9.64 -12.32 -2.86
C PRO A 97 8.75 -13.40 -2.24
N PHE A 98 8.46 -13.30 -0.92
CA PHE A 98 7.62 -14.27 -0.24
C PHE A 98 6.16 -14.15 -0.65
N GLY A 99 5.61 -12.93 -0.76
CA GLY A 99 4.23 -12.70 -1.15
C GLY A 99 3.94 -13.12 -2.59
N VAL A 100 4.82 -12.73 -3.54
CA VAL A 100 4.70 -13.12 -4.95
C VAL A 100 4.93 -14.63 -5.13
N GLY A 101 5.94 -15.20 -4.45
CA GLY A 101 6.21 -16.64 -4.50
C GLY A 101 5.03 -17.47 -3.98
N ALA A 102 4.45 -17.08 -2.84
CA ALA A 102 3.25 -17.72 -2.29
C ALA A 102 2.06 -17.61 -3.25
N ALA A 103 1.83 -16.44 -3.85
CA ALA A 103 0.75 -16.23 -4.81
C ALA A 103 0.91 -17.11 -6.08
N ILE A 104 2.13 -17.21 -6.62
CA ILE A 104 2.41 -18.09 -7.75
C ILE A 104 2.10 -19.55 -7.38
N TYR A 105 2.51 -19.98 -6.19
CA TYR A 105 2.17 -21.33 -5.74
C TYR A 105 0.66 -21.55 -5.67
N LEU A 106 -0.08 -20.63 -5.06
CA LEU A 106 -1.53 -20.73 -4.88
C LEU A 106 -2.31 -20.67 -6.20
N ALA A 107 -1.89 -19.79 -7.12
CA ALA A 107 -2.57 -19.63 -8.42
C ALA A 107 -2.24 -20.72 -9.42
N GLU A 108 -0.97 -21.15 -9.49
CA GLU A 108 -0.48 -21.98 -10.59
C GLU A 108 -0.22 -23.44 -10.21
N TYR A 109 0.25 -23.71 -8.99
CA TYR A 109 0.67 -25.06 -8.58
C TYR A 109 -0.38 -25.78 -7.74
N ALA A 110 -1.17 -25.07 -6.99
CA ALA A 110 -2.15 -25.64 -6.09
C ALA A 110 -3.33 -26.29 -6.86
N LYS A 111 -3.72 -27.48 -6.45
CA LYS A 111 -4.91 -28.15 -7.04
C LYS A 111 -6.18 -27.41 -6.62
N ARG A 112 -7.11 -27.22 -7.57
CA ARG A 112 -8.45 -26.66 -7.28
C ARG A 112 -9.15 -27.54 -6.22
N GLY A 113 -9.71 -26.93 -5.17
CA GLY A 113 -10.40 -27.65 -4.08
C GLY A 113 -9.49 -28.16 -2.95
N ASN A 114 -8.20 -27.92 -2.97
CA ASN A 114 -7.31 -28.31 -1.87
C ASN A 114 -7.65 -27.56 -0.59
N LYS A 115 -7.96 -28.32 0.48
CA LYS A 115 -8.31 -27.76 1.79
C LYS A 115 -7.19 -26.91 2.43
N PHE A 116 -5.93 -27.27 2.18
CA PHE A 116 -4.78 -26.53 2.68
C PHE A 116 -4.67 -25.15 2.01
N VAL A 117 -4.94 -25.07 0.71
CA VAL A 117 -4.99 -23.77 -0.02
C VAL A 117 -6.09 -22.88 0.51
N LYS A 118 -7.29 -23.47 0.75
CA LYS A 118 -8.40 -22.73 1.36
C LYS A 118 -8.02 -22.20 2.74
N LEU A 119 -7.33 -23.00 3.54
CA LEU A 119 -6.84 -22.60 4.86
C LEU A 119 -5.89 -21.41 4.77
N ILE A 120 -4.88 -21.45 3.87
CA ILE A 120 -3.92 -20.35 3.68
C ILE A 120 -4.64 -19.06 3.27
N ARG A 121 -5.59 -19.14 2.34
CA ARG A 121 -6.37 -17.95 1.92
C ARG A 121 -7.18 -17.37 3.09
N THR A 122 -7.87 -18.21 3.84
CA THR A 122 -8.63 -17.77 5.02
C THR A 122 -7.72 -17.16 6.10
N MET A 123 -6.54 -17.75 6.33
CA MET A 123 -5.55 -17.18 7.25
C MET A 123 -5.05 -15.81 6.76
N ALA A 124 -4.75 -15.66 5.47
CA ALA A 124 -4.33 -14.38 4.91
C ALA A 124 -5.43 -13.30 5.00
N GLU A 125 -6.70 -13.68 4.77
CA GLU A 125 -7.85 -12.78 4.97
C GLU A 125 -7.98 -12.35 6.44
N THR A 126 -7.85 -13.28 7.37
CA THR A 126 -7.91 -13.01 8.81
C THR A 126 -6.77 -12.08 9.22
N LEU A 127 -5.54 -12.38 8.79
CA LEU A 127 -4.37 -11.54 9.07
C LEU A 127 -4.55 -10.12 8.52
N SER A 128 -5.08 -9.94 7.31
CA SER A 128 -5.28 -8.60 6.74
C SER A 128 -6.25 -7.71 7.54
N GLY A 129 -7.14 -8.32 8.35
CA GLY A 129 -8.09 -7.63 9.23
C GLY A 129 -7.55 -7.30 10.62
N ILE A 130 -6.37 -7.78 11.00
CA ILE A 130 -5.79 -7.51 12.31
C ILE A 130 -5.32 -6.05 12.41
N PRO A 131 -5.65 -5.30 13.51
CA PRO A 131 -5.12 -3.96 13.74
C PRO A 131 -3.59 -3.93 13.80
N SER A 132 -2.96 -2.90 13.23
CA SER A 132 -1.49 -2.81 13.12
C SER A 132 -0.76 -2.83 14.48
N ILE A 133 -1.41 -2.30 15.52
CA ILE A 133 -0.86 -2.34 16.89
C ILE A 133 -0.63 -3.78 17.38
N VAL A 134 -1.48 -4.73 17.00
CA VAL A 134 -1.31 -6.15 17.38
C VAL A 134 -0.08 -6.74 16.71
N TYR A 135 0.18 -6.38 15.43
CA TYR A 135 1.43 -6.73 14.76
C TYR A 135 2.65 -6.13 15.49
N GLY A 136 2.51 -4.88 15.95
CA GLY A 136 3.55 -4.21 16.74
C GLY A 136 3.86 -4.94 18.04
N LEU A 137 2.83 -5.34 18.78
CA LEU A 137 2.98 -6.11 20.02
C LEU A 137 3.60 -7.49 19.77
N PHE A 138 3.14 -8.20 18.71
CA PHE A 138 3.76 -9.45 18.30
C PHE A 138 5.24 -9.25 17.95
N GLY A 139 5.55 -8.25 17.13
CA GLY A 139 6.92 -7.93 16.73
C GLY A 139 7.80 -7.56 17.91
N MET A 140 7.27 -6.81 18.88
CA MET A 140 7.96 -6.49 20.13
C MET A 140 8.28 -7.76 20.92
N LEU A 141 7.31 -8.63 21.14
CA LEU A 141 7.51 -9.87 21.90
C LEU A 141 8.48 -10.82 21.18
N PHE A 142 8.32 -10.98 19.88
CA PHE A 142 9.08 -11.97 19.12
C PHE A 142 10.46 -11.43 18.70
N PHE A 143 10.54 -10.34 17.93
CA PHE A 143 11.80 -9.84 17.40
C PHE A 143 12.61 -9.09 18.45
N VAL A 144 11.97 -8.18 19.20
CA VAL A 144 12.69 -7.32 20.14
C VAL A 144 13.08 -8.08 21.40
N THR A 145 12.13 -8.82 22.00
CA THR A 145 12.34 -9.49 23.30
C THR A 145 12.91 -10.89 23.14
N THR A 146 12.26 -11.79 22.37
CA THR A 146 12.69 -13.20 22.28
C THR A 146 13.98 -13.35 21.47
N LEU A 147 14.05 -12.72 20.26
CA LEU A 147 15.25 -12.77 19.43
C LEU A 147 16.33 -11.76 19.85
N GLN A 148 16.07 -10.92 20.86
CA GLN A 148 17.01 -9.93 21.40
C GLN A 148 17.53 -8.92 20.35
N TRP A 149 16.74 -8.65 19.30
CA TRP A 149 17.12 -7.66 18.27
C TRP A 149 17.01 -6.22 18.76
N ARG A 150 16.50 -6.02 19.98
CA ARG A 150 16.19 -4.71 20.57
C ARG A 150 15.23 -3.91 19.64
N LEU A 151 14.91 -2.70 20.02
CA LEU A 151 14.22 -1.77 19.12
C LEU A 151 15.16 -1.44 17.96
N SER A 152 14.78 -1.80 16.73
CA SER A 152 15.65 -1.66 15.56
C SER A 152 14.85 -1.54 14.25
N LEU A 153 15.43 -0.89 13.24
CA LEU A 153 14.83 -0.82 11.91
C LEU A 153 14.56 -2.21 11.35
N LEU A 154 15.43 -3.18 11.65
CA LEU A 154 15.28 -4.55 11.19
C LEU A 154 14.04 -5.21 11.81
N ALA A 155 13.85 -5.13 13.14
CA ALA A 155 12.66 -5.65 13.82
C ALA A 155 11.38 -5.01 13.26
N GLY A 156 11.41 -3.69 13.04
CA GLY A 156 10.31 -2.96 12.39
C GLY A 156 10.02 -3.48 10.99
N SER A 157 11.04 -3.64 10.16
CA SER A 157 10.89 -4.09 8.77
C SER A 157 10.34 -5.52 8.66
N PHE A 158 10.78 -6.45 9.52
CA PHE A 158 10.21 -7.80 9.56
C PHE A 158 8.75 -7.81 10.04
N THR A 159 8.43 -7.00 11.04
CA THR A 159 7.05 -6.85 11.51
C THR A 159 6.14 -6.32 10.41
N LEU A 160 6.57 -5.28 9.70
CA LEU A 160 5.82 -4.75 8.56
C LEU A 160 5.76 -5.74 7.40
N ALA A 161 6.80 -6.49 7.14
CA ALA A 161 6.80 -7.52 6.10
C ALA A 161 5.70 -8.56 6.36
N ILE A 162 5.57 -9.05 7.60
CA ILE A 162 4.49 -9.95 7.99
C ILE A 162 3.12 -9.29 7.80
N MET A 163 2.98 -8.01 8.16
CA MET A 163 1.72 -7.25 8.06
C MET A 163 1.27 -7.03 6.61
N VAL A 164 2.20 -6.75 5.67
CA VAL A 164 1.84 -6.46 4.27
C VAL A 164 1.85 -7.70 3.37
N LEU A 165 2.46 -8.80 3.81
CA LEU A 165 2.56 -10.06 3.06
C LEU A 165 1.20 -10.58 2.58
N PRO A 166 0.13 -10.64 3.40
CA PRO A 166 -1.19 -11.07 2.94
C PRO A 166 -1.74 -10.19 1.81
N THR A 167 -1.53 -8.88 1.86
CA THR A 167 -1.98 -7.94 0.84
C THR A 167 -1.25 -8.19 -0.48
N ILE A 168 0.09 -8.30 -0.45
CA ILE A 168 0.89 -8.58 -1.65
C ILE A 168 0.53 -9.95 -2.24
N MET A 169 0.39 -10.97 -1.40
CA MET A 169 0.03 -12.32 -1.82
C MET A 169 -1.33 -12.33 -2.52
N ARG A 170 -2.35 -11.74 -1.91
CA ARG A 170 -3.72 -11.73 -2.44
C ARG A 170 -3.83 -10.96 -3.74
N THR A 171 -3.31 -9.73 -3.80
CA THR A 171 -3.37 -8.93 -5.04
C THR A 171 -2.59 -9.57 -6.18
N THR A 172 -1.46 -10.23 -5.87
CA THR A 172 -0.69 -10.98 -6.85
C THR A 172 -1.45 -12.23 -7.32
N GLU A 173 -2.09 -12.98 -6.43
CA GLU A 173 -2.91 -14.15 -6.79
C GLU A 173 -4.09 -13.73 -7.69
N GLU A 174 -4.81 -12.67 -7.34
CA GLU A 174 -5.89 -12.12 -8.16
C GLU A 174 -5.39 -11.68 -9.56
N ALA A 175 -4.22 -11.04 -9.63
CA ALA A 175 -3.60 -10.64 -10.90
C ALA A 175 -3.22 -11.85 -11.76
N LEU A 176 -2.66 -12.91 -11.18
CA LEU A 176 -2.32 -14.14 -11.90
C LEU A 176 -3.57 -14.87 -12.39
N LEU A 177 -4.62 -14.94 -11.59
CA LEU A 177 -5.89 -15.57 -11.94
C LEU A 177 -6.68 -14.80 -13.01
N SER A 178 -6.46 -13.48 -13.14
CA SER A 178 -7.10 -12.65 -14.18
C SER A 178 -6.54 -12.89 -15.59
N VAL A 179 -5.38 -13.53 -15.70
CA VAL A 179 -4.80 -13.87 -17.01
C VAL A 179 -5.59 -15.03 -17.64
N SER A 180 -6.04 -14.86 -18.90
CA SER A 180 -6.84 -15.86 -19.61
C SER A 180 -6.14 -17.21 -19.69
N ASP A 181 -6.89 -18.30 -19.48
CA ASP A 181 -6.38 -19.67 -19.59
C ASP A 181 -5.88 -20.00 -20.99
N SER A 182 -6.38 -19.31 -22.04
CA SER A 182 -5.89 -19.49 -23.43
C SER A 182 -4.39 -19.25 -23.59
N TYR A 183 -3.79 -18.36 -22.78
CA TYR A 183 -2.33 -18.17 -22.79
C TYR A 183 -1.59 -19.39 -22.26
N ARG A 184 -2.16 -20.07 -21.24
CA ARG A 184 -1.61 -21.30 -20.66
C ARG A 184 -1.71 -22.44 -21.66
N GLU A 185 -2.89 -22.65 -22.21
CA GLU A 185 -3.19 -23.71 -23.18
C GLU A 185 -2.34 -23.57 -24.46
N GLY A 186 -2.25 -22.34 -25.02
CA GLY A 186 -1.42 -22.08 -26.21
C GLY A 186 0.05 -22.34 -25.94
N SER A 187 0.58 -21.95 -24.76
CA SER A 187 1.96 -22.22 -24.40
C SER A 187 2.25 -23.71 -24.24
N TYR A 188 1.35 -24.44 -23.60
CA TYR A 188 1.48 -25.90 -23.45
C TYR A 188 1.34 -26.62 -24.79
N GLY A 189 0.44 -26.17 -25.68
CA GLY A 189 0.29 -26.69 -27.03
C GLY A 189 1.55 -26.55 -27.89
N LEU A 190 2.37 -25.52 -27.64
CA LEU A 190 3.68 -25.32 -28.24
C LEU A 190 4.81 -26.11 -27.54
N GLY A 191 4.48 -26.98 -26.57
CA GLY A 191 5.45 -27.82 -25.86
C GLY A 191 6.20 -27.11 -24.73
N ALA A 192 5.80 -25.92 -24.31
CA ALA A 192 6.45 -25.23 -23.18
C ALA A 192 6.10 -25.91 -21.84
N GLY A 193 7.10 -26.11 -21.00
CA GLY A 193 6.87 -26.57 -19.62
C GLY A 193 6.25 -25.51 -18.72
N LYS A 194 5.62 -25.95 -17.64
CA LYS A 194 4.86 -25.10 -16.71
C LYS A 194 5.66 -23.90 -16.18
N LEU A 195 6.89 -24.11 -15.71
CA LEU A 195 7.74 -23.06 -15.19
C LEU A 195 8.05 -21.99 -16.26
N ARG A 196 8.33 -22.41 -17.50
CA ARG A 196 8.59 -21.49 -18.60
C ARG A 196 7.35 -20.67 -18.94
N THR A 197 6.17 -21.28 -18.96
CA THR A 197 4.89 -20.59 -19.16
C THR A 197 4.65 -19.55 -18.10
N ILE A 198 4.84 -19.89 -16.81
CA ILE A 198 4.66 -18.96 -15.70
C ILE A 198 5.61 -17.76 -15.84
N ILE A 199 6.92 -17.99 -15.99
CA ILE A 199 7.92 -16.91 -15.95
C ILE A 199 7.85 -16.04 -17.22
N ARG A 200 7.62 -16.62 -18.40
CA ARG A 200 7.71 -15.88 -19.67
C ARG A 200 6.38 -15.35 -20.21
N ILE A 201 5.26 -15.86 -19.73
CA ILE A 201 3.93 -15.49 -20.27
C ILE A 201 3.03 -14.97 -19.16
N ILE A 202 2.77 -15.77 -18.13
CA ILE A 202 1.77 -15.44 -17.11
C ILE A 202 2.24 -14.29 -16.23
N LEU A 203 3.45 -14.39 -15.68
CA LEU A 203 4.01 -13.38 -14.79
C LEU A 203 4.13 -12.00 -15.46
N PRO A 204 4.68 -11.87 -16.69
CA PRO A 204 4.70 -10.60 -17.41
C PRO A 204 3.30 -10.05 -17.71
N SER A 205 2.34 -10.91 -18.03
CA SER A 205 0.94 -10.50 -18.28
C SER A 205 0.23 -10.01 -17.02
N ALA A 206 0.54 -10.58 -15.84
CA ALA A 206 0.00 -10.21 -14.54
C ALA A 206 0.74 -9.02 -13.89
N MET A 207 1.90 -8.60 -14.42
CA MET A 207 2.74 -7.55 -13.83
C MET A 207 2.00 -6.26 -13.47
N PRO A 208 1.07 -5.73 -14.27
CA PRO A 208 0.34 -4.51 -13.90
C PRO A 208 -0.42 -4.65 -12.57
N GLY A 209 -1.10 -5.79 -12.37
CA GLY A 209 -1.82 -6.07 -11.12
C GLY A 209 -0.90 -6.33 -9.93
N ILE A 210 0.21 -7.05 -10.15
CA ILE A 210 1.23 -7.30 -9.13
C ILE A 210 1.83 -5.98 -8.63
N LEU A 211 2.20 -5.11 -9.56
CA LEU A 211 2.77 -3.81 -9.24
C LEU A 211 1.78 -2.89 -8.52
N ALA A 212 0.50 -2.93 -8.88
CA ALA A 212 -0.55 -2.22 -8.16
C ALA A 212 -0.65 -2.67 -6.70
N GLY A 213 -0.56 -3.98 -6.43
CA GLY A 213 -0.54 -4.53 -5.08
C GLY A 213 0.70 -4.09 -4.27
N ILE A 214 1.87 -4.05 -4.91
CA ILE A 214 3.11 -3.55 -4.27
C ILE A 214 2.98 -2.06 -3.94
N ILE A 215 2.44 -1.23 -4.83
CA ILE A 215 2.22 0.20 -4.58
C ILE A 215 1.27 0.41 -3.40
N LEU A 216 0.21 -0.38 -3.30
CA LEU A 216 -0.70 -0.35 -2.16
C LEU A 216 0.02 -0.70 -0.85
N ALA A 217 0.88 -1.71 -0.87
CA ALA A 217 1.70 -2.08 0.28
C ALA A 217 2.68 -0.97 0.68
N VAL A 218 3.33 -0.30 -0.28
CA VAL A 218 4.22 0.85 -0.05
C VAL A 218 3.49 1.97 0.69
N GLY A 219 2.29 2.35 0.22
CA GLY A 219 1.50 3.39 0.88
C GLY A 219 1.19 3.04 2.34
N ARG A 220 0.87 1.77 2.62
CA ARG A 220 0.62 1.27 3.98
C ARG A 220 1.87 1.28 4.86
N ILE A 221 3.04 0.90 4.32
CA ILE A 221 4.31 0.89 5.05
C ILE A 221 4.73 2.29 5.47
N VAL A 222 4.68 3.26 4.54
CA VAL A 222 5.16 4.64 4.78
C VAL A 222 4.33 5.35 5.84
N GLY A 223 3.02 5.09 5.90
CA GLY A 223 2.12 5.67 6.90
C GLY A 223 2.05 4.92 8.23
N GLU A 224 2.76 3.78 8.36
CA GLU A 224 2.61 2.95 9.55
C GLU A 224 3.30 3.58 10.78
N THR A 225 2.55 3.67 11.86
CA THR A 225 3.01 4.28 13.13
C THR A 225 2.97 3.27 14.26
N ALA A 226 1.81 2.64 14.51
CA ALA A 226 1.59 1.84 15.70
C ALA A 226 2.48 0.59 15.77
N ALA A 227 2.61 -0.15 14.67
CA ALA A 227 3.47 -1.32 14.64
C ALA A 227 4.96 -0.97 14.83
N LEU A 228 5.40 0.12 14.23
CA LEU A 228 6.80 0.55 14.29
C LEU A 228 7.19 1.17 15.62
N LEU A 229 6.28 1.82 16.32
CA LEU A 229 6.55 2.38 17.65
C LEU A 229 7.06 1.32 18.62
N TYR A 230 6.51 0.12 18.55
CA TYR A 230 6.88 -1.02 19.41
C TYR A 230 8.06 -1.84 18.89
N THR A 231 8.48 -1.65 17.66
CA THR A 231 9.51 -2.52 17.03
C THR A 231 10.74 -1.76 16.53
N SER A 232 10.55 -0.64 15.83
CA SER A 232 11.63 0.25 15.39
C SER A 232 12.03 1.25 16.47
N GLY A 233 11.08 1.66 17.31
CA GLY A 233 11.27 2.61 18.39
C GLY A 233 11.14 4.07 17.93
N SER A 234 11.44 5.00 18.86
CA SER A 234 11.22 6.44 18.69
C SER A 234 12.52 7.29 18.77
N ALA A 235 13.70 6.67 18.62
CA ALA A 235 14.97 7.41 18.63
C ALA A 235 15.00 8.47 17.52
N SER A 236 15.34 9.72 17.87
CA SER A 236 15.20 10.89 17.01
C SER A 236 16.24 11.03 15.91
N GLY A 237 17.43 10.42 16.10
CA GLY A 237 18.54 10.53 15.15
C GLY A 237 18.45 9.57 13.98
N LEU A 238 19.39 9.73 13.05
CA LEU A 238 19.63 8.76 12.00
C LEU A 238 20.11 7.42 12.61
N ALA A 239 19.46 6.33 12.23
CA ALA A 239 19.87 5.01 12.68
C ALA A 239 21.28 4.68 12.16
N LYS A 240 22.20 4.35 13.07
CA LYS A 240 23.61 4.04 12.74
C LYS A 240 23.79 2.68 12.04
N GLY A 241 22.69 1.91 11.94
CA GLY A 241 22.68 0.60 11.28
C GLY A 241 21.31 -0.05 11.41
N LEU A 242 21.11 -1.19 10.75
CA LEU A 242 19.82 -1.90 10.71
C LEU A 242 19.36 -2.39 12.08
N MET A 243 20.29 -2.68 12.99
CA MET A 243 20.03 -3.10 14.37
C MET A 243 19.93 -1.93 15.36
N SER A 244 19.89 -0.70 14.86
CA SER A 244 19.72 0.51 15.68
C SER A 244 18.26 0.97 15.65
N SER A 245 17.81 1.56 16.76
CA SER A 245 16.52 2.22 16.82
C SER A 245 16.52 3.48 15.97
N GLY A 246 15.39 3.75 15.32
CA GLY A 246 15.18 4.95 14.54
C GLY A 246 13.69 5.13 14.26
N ARG A 247 13.19 6.36 14.45
CA ARG A 247 11.81 6.68 14.16
C ARG A 247 11.62 6.98 12.66
N THR A 248 10.50 6.49 12.12
CA THR A 248 10.02 6.89 10.80
C THR A 248 9.33 8.25 10.85
N LEU A 249 9.04 8.84 9.69
CA LEU A 249 8.40 10.14 9.61
C LEU A 249 6.99 10.14 10.24
N ALA A 250 6.24 9.03 10.11
CA ALA A 250 4.94 8.87 10.76
C ALA A 250 5.07 8.83 12.30
N ILE A 251 6.07 8.12 12.84
CA ILE A 251 6.37 8.13 14.27
C ILE A 251 6.85 9.52 14.72
N HIS A 252 7.67 10.20 13.91
CA HIS A 252 8.16 11.54 14.23
C HIS A 252 6.99 12.52 14.43
N MET A 253 6.07 12.56 13.46
CA MET A 253 4.85 13.35 13.56
C MET A 253 4.03 12.98 14.80
N TYR A 254 3.84 11.68 15.07
CA TYR A 254 3.09 11.19 16.22
C TYR A 254 3.71 11.62 17.57
N VAL A 255 5.03 11.52 17.70
CA VAL A 255 5.76 11.91 18.92
C VAL A 255 5.62 13.41 19.16
N LEU A 256 5.84 14.27 18.15
CA LEU A 256 5.70 15.71 18.28
C LEU A 256 4.26 16.13 18.67
N ALA A 257 3.26 15.47 18.08
CA ALA A 257 1.87 15.74 18.39
C ALA A 257 1.52 15.33 19.83
N ASN A 258 2.09 14.23 20.34
CA ASN A 258 1.84 13.76 21.71
C ASN A 258 2.60 14.56 22.79
N GLU A 259 3.81 15.00 22.49
CA GLU A 259 4.60 15.82 23.42
C GLU A 259 3.97 17.20 23.62
N GLY A 260 3.24 17.71 22.62
CA GLY A 260 2.53 18.99 22.68
C GLY A 260 3.40 20.25 22.71
N LEU A 261 4.73 20.07 22.70
CA LEU A 261 5.69 21.18 22.74
C LEU A 261 5.93 21.78 21.35
N HIS A 262 5.81 20.98 20.31
CA HIS A 262 6.15 21.31 18.93
C HIS A 262 5.00 20.97 17.96
N THR A 263 3.79 21.42 18.29
CA THR A 263 2.57 21.14 17.51
C THR A 263 2.64 21.71 16.09
N ASP A 264 3.27 22.87 15.91
CA ASP A 264 3.44 23.51 14.60
C ASP A 264 4.36 22.70 13.69
N GLN A 265 5.45 22.17 14.26
CA GLN A 265 6.37 21.28 13.54
C GLN A 265 5.72 19.91 13.28
N ALA A 266 4.81 19.43 14.13
CA ALA A 266 4.01 18.24 13.84
C ALA A 266 3.14 18.43 12.60
N TRP A 267 2.47 19.60 12.44
CA TRP A 267 1.72 19.94 11.23
C TRP A 267 2.64 20.04 9.99
N ALA A 268 3.78 20.71 10.12
CA ALA A 268 4.77 20.76 9.04
C ALA A 268 5.24 19.35 8.63
N THR A 269 5.52 18.49 9.62
CA THR A 269 5.89 17.08 9.37
C THR A 269 4.77 16.31 8.68
N ALA A 270 3.50 16.57 8.99
CA ALA A 270 2.36 15.97 8.31
C ALA A 270 2.33 16.34 6.81
N VAL A 271 2.63 17.58 6.45
CA VAL A 271 2.76 18.01 5.04
C VAL A 271 3.92 17.28 4.36
N VAL A 272 5.08 17.21 5.02
CA VAL A 272 6.25 16.49 4.49
C VAL A 272 5.93 15.01 4.27
N LEU A 273 5.22 14.37 5.22
CA LEU A 273 4.76 12.98 5.08
C LEU A 273 3.83 12.80 3.88
N LEU A 274 2.85 13.71 3.72
CA LEU A 274 1.92 13.69 2.59
C LEU A 274 2.67 13.79 1.26
N VAL A 275 3.60 14.73 1.14
CA VAL A 275 4.44 14.91 -0.05
C VAL A 275 5.31 13.67 -0.29
N LEU A 276 5.93 13.11 0.76
CA LEU A 276 6.75 11.90 0.66
C LEU A 276 5.95 10.70 0.14
N VAL A 277 4.75 10.49 0.68
CA VAL A 277 3.84 9.41 0.23
C VAL A 277 3.47 9.59 -1.24
N LEU A 278 3.12 10.82 -1.66
CA LEU A 278 2.80 11.12 -3.06
C LEU A 278 4.00 10.89 -3.98
N LEU A 279 5.19 11.31 -3.58
CA LEU A 279 6.42 11.10 -4.34
C LEU A 279 6.74 9.60 -4.50
N ILE A 280 6.72 8.84 -3.39
CA ILE A 280 7.01 7.41 -3.42
C ILE A 280 5.98 6.66 -4.27
N ASN A 281 4.68 6.96 -4.13
CA ASN A 281 3.63 6.34 -4.92
C ASN A 281 3.74 6.69 -6.41
N THR A 282 4.02 7.95 -6.73
CA THR A 282 4.20 8.41 -8.13
C THR A 282 5.43 7.76 -8.76
N LEU A 283 6.55 7.70 -8.04
CA LEU A 283 7.77 7.04 -8.50
C LEU A 283 7.53 5.52 -8.71
N SER A 284 6.88 4.87 -7.76
CA SER A 284 6.51 3.45 -7.86
C SER A 284 5.61 3.19 -9.06
N ALA A 285 4.59 4.03 -9.29
CA ALA A 285 3.70 3.94 -10.45
C ALA A 285 4.44 4.18 -11.78
N PHE A 286 5.38 5.13 -11.80
CA PHE A 286 6.23 5.39 -12.99
C PHE A 286 7.12 4.20 -13.31
N ILE A 287 7.79 3.61 -12.32
CA ILE A 287 8.61 2.41 -12.47
C ILE A 287 7.74 1.25 -12.99
N ALA A 288 6.56 1.04 -12.39
CA ALA A 288 5.61 0.02 -12.79
C ALA A 288 5.21 0.18 -14.29
N LYS A 289 4.87 1.40 -14.70
CA LYS A 289 4.52 1.71 -16.10
C LYS A 289 5.67 1.40 -17.06
N LYS A 290 6.91 1.77 -16.70
CA LYS A 290 8.10 1.53 -17.53
C LYS A 290 8.41 0.04 -17.68
N LEU A 291 8.27 -0.75 -16.60
CA LEU A 291 8.45 -2.19 -16.62
C LEU A 291 7.38 -2.89 -17.49
N THR A 292 6.14 -2.44 -17.41
CA THR A 292 5.03 -3.00 -18.19
C THR A 292 5.13 -2.64 -19.67
N SER A 293 5.58 -1.42 -20.02
CA SER A 293 5.69 -0.98 -21.42
C SER A 293 6.82 -1.66 -22.18
N LYS A 294 7.86 -2.15 -21.49
CA LYS A 294 9.00 -2.86 -22.09
C LYS A 294 8.65 -4.30 -22.48
N ASN A 295 7.53 -4.82 -21.98
CA ASN A 295 7.05 -6.18 -22.23
C ASN A 295 5.89 -6.25 -23.26
N LYS A 296 5.54 -5.13 -23.88
CA LYS A 296 4.69 -5.03 -25.07
C LYS A 296 5.55 -4.88 -26.31
#